data_75b432cb73f8db4bbce32e4392a89cf9
#
_entry.id   75b432cb73f8db4bbce32e4392a89cf9
#
_cell.length_a   1.000
_cell.length_b   1.000
_cell.length_c   1.000
_cell.angle_alpha   90.00
_cell.angle_beta   90.00
_cell.angle_gamma   90.00
#
_symmetry.space_group_name_H-M   'P 1'
#
loop_
_entity.id
_entity.type
_entity.pdbx_description
1 polymer ?
#
loop_
_entity_poly.entity_id
_entity_poly.type
_entity_poly.pdbx_seq_one_letter_code
_entity_poly.pdbx_strand_id
1 'polypeptide(L)'
;MTLAPVARLALLAGLAAAAPHARAQAPDTLRLDAVLGALYADNPTLQAARLDARALARRGDRVGALPDPTASVMVAPYPILTARGTQRSQWRVEQMVPWPGTLGLRRDAADAAAEVARIGADVTALDLAQRATRAYADLVRTQEAAEIVRSFQARLDAFAEAAAVRYEVGRGPQGAILQVQLERQRLAERLIELGRQREAAVQTLARVLDRPGLTVSDRVVTPTPALPTDLDLDALALGLRPEVAQAQARIVQAQADVALAERAYYPDLGVGVVYTDVAPADAPPTATGRDALGLMASVRIPLGRDRLRAGVDEARLRQRAAQARLQAMETAVQADVADALSDARRAAESVALYRDVLLPQSLATVESALAGYTTGTVDFLAFLDAERARFQVQLGLVDARARLLDAAADLARAVGLTTPDAAVSPLQDR
;
A
#
# COMPACT_ATOMS: atom_id res chain seq x y z
N MET A 1 70.68 21.87 -4.10
CA MET A 1 71.15 20.64 -4.74
C MET A 1 70.14 19.56 -4.46
N THR A 2 69.59 19.10 -5.47
CA THR A 2 69.12 17.83 -6.08
C THR A 2 67.73 17.39 -5.61
N LEU A 3 66.76 17.61 -6.51
CA LEU A 3 66.11 16.69 -7.48
C LEU A 3 65.04 15.78 -6.87
N ALA A 4 63.78 16.08 -7.24
CA ALA A 4 62.61 15.20 -7.18
C ALA A 4 62.73 13.95 -8.04
N PRO A 5 61.91 12.93 -7.83
CA PRO A 5 61.30 12.31 -8.96
C PRO A 5 59.76 12.21 -8.91
N VAL A 6 59.25 12.50 -10.02
CA VAL A 6 57.97 12.28 -10.71
C VAL A 6 57.34 10.93 -10.34
N ALA A 7 56.15 10.94 -9.72
CA ALA A 7 55.30 9.75 -9.56
C ALA A 7 54.26 9.73 -10.73
N ARG A 8 54.29 8.67 -11.50
CA ARG A 8 53.41 8.35 -12.61
C ARG A 8 52.01 8.05 -12.11
N LEU A 9 51.04 8.82 -12.57
CA LEU A 9 49.63 8.54 -12.44
C LEU A 9 49.27 7.38 -13.39
N ALA A 10 49.00 6.21 -12.87
CA ALA A 10 48.41 5.10 -13.64
C ALA A 10 46.88 5.27 -13.66
N LEU A 11 46.37 5.63 -14.82
CA LEU A 11 44.94 5.67 -15.15
C LEU A 11 44.45 4.24 -15.27
N LEU A 12 43.83 3.66 -14.23
CA LEU A 12 43.05 2.44 -14.32
C LEU A 12 41.65 2.78 -14.84
N ALA A 13 41.46 2.64 -16.15
CA ALA A 13 40.15 2.61 -16.78
C ALA A 13 39.45 1.31 -16.38
N GLY A 14 38.63 1.40 -15.32
CA GLY A 14 37.71 0.34 -14.95
C GLY A 14 36.60 0.22 -15.98
N LEU A 15 36.70 -0.80 -16.83
CA LEU A 15 35.60 -1.25 -17.69
C LEU A 15 34.46 -1.72 -16.76
N ALA A 16 33.48 -0.87 -16.51
CA ALA A 16 32.21 -1.32 -15.93
C ALA A 16 31.54 -2.22 -16.97
N ALA A 17 31.69 -3.53 -16.77
CA ALA A 17 30.90 -4.53 -17.46
C ALA A 17 29.42 -4.26 -17.10
N ALA A 18 28.70 -3.59 -18.01
CA ALA A 18 27.26 -3.52 -17.96
C ALA A 18 26.76 -4.96 -18.07
N ALA A 19 26.40 -5.54 -16.93
CA ALA A 19 25.66 -6.80 -16.92
C ALA A 19 24.43 -6.57 -17.79
N PRO A 20 24.17 -7.41 -18.80
CA PRO A 20 22.94 -7.31 -19.54
C PRO A 20 21.80 -7.51 -18.52
N HIS A 21 20.99 -6.49 -18.32
CA HIS A 21 19.73 -6.66 -17.62
C HIS A 21 18.98 -7.71 -18.43
N ALA A 22 18.96 -8.94 -17.93
CA ALA A 22 18.11 -9.97 -18.48
C ALA A 22 16.71 -9.41 -18.47
N ARG A 23 16.21 -8.96 -19.65
CA ARG A 23 14.80 -8.72 -19.84
C ARG A 23 14.15 -10.06 -19.53
N ALA A 24 13.57 -10.16 -18.34
CA ALA A 24 12.67 -11.25 -18.03
C ALA A 24 11.66 -11.27 -19.18
N GLN A 25 11.69 -12.33 -20.01
CA GLN A 25 10.69 -12.54 -21.03
C GLN A 25 9.35 -12.45 -20.32
N ALA A 26 8.49 -11.53 -20.76
CA ALA A 26 7.14 -11.44 -20.22
C ALA A 26 6.52 -12.84 -20.33
N PRO A 27 5.94 -13.40 -19.28
CA PRO A 27 5.31 -14.70 -19.37
C PRO A 27 4.29 -14.65 -20.50
N ASP A 28 4.18 -15.71 -21.30
CA ASP A 28 3.27 -15.79 -22.46
C ASP A 28 1.81 -15.40 -22.11
N THR A 29 1.47 -15.43 -20.83
CA THR A 29 0.17 -15.03 -20.28
C THR A 29 0.34 -14.28 -18.97
N LEU A 30 -0.29 -13.11 -18.84
CA LEU A 30 -0.37 -12.38 -17.57
C LEU A 30 -1.51 -12.94 -16.72
N ARG A 31 -1.22 -13.25 -15.45
CA ARG A 31 -2.19 -13.75 -14.46
C ARG A 31 -2.22 -12.83 -13.24
N LEU A 32 -3.38 -12.70 -12.60
CA LEU A 32 -3.57 -11.86 -11.43
C LEU A 32 -2.70 -12.29 -10.24
N ASP A 33 -2.57 -13.60 -9.99
CA ASP A 33 -1.71 -14.16 -8.94
C ASP A 33 -0.23 -13.77 -9.11
N ALA A 34 0.27 -13.78 -10.35
CA ALA A 34 1.63 -13.32 -10.66
C ALA A 34 1.82 -11.81 -10.43
N VAL A 35 0.80 -11.01 -10.75
CA VAL A 35 0.80 -9.56 -10.50
C VAL A 35 0.85 -9.28 -9.00
N LEU A 36 -0.01 -9.94 -8.20
CA LEU A 36 -0.04 -9.78 -6.76
C LEU A 36 1.24 -10.29 -6.10
N GLY A 37 1.78 -11.43 -6.56
CA GLY A 37 3.07 -11.95 -6.10
C GLY A 37 4.21 -10.96 -6.31
N ALA A 38 4.31 -10.36 -7.49
CA ALA A 38 5.30 -9.32 -7.79
C ALA A 38 5.12 -8.06 -6.93
N LEU A 39 3.88 -7.65 -6.66
CA LEU A 39 3.57 -6.52 -5.79
C LEU A 39 4.07 -6.75 -4.37
N TYR A 40 3.80 -7.92 -3.78
CA TYR A 40 4.20 -8.20 -2.39
C TYR A 40 5.72 -8.38 -2.24
N ALA A 41 6.41 -8.85 -3.29
CA ALA A 41 7.85 -9.05 -3.27
C ALA A 41 8.63 -7.74 -3.47
N ASP A 42 8.23 -6.93 -4.45
CA ASP A 42 9.11 -5.91 -5.00
C ASP A 42 8.60 -4.47 -4.84
N ASN A 43 7.33 -4.24 -4.43
CA ASN A 43 6.79 -2.88 -4.39
C ASN A 43 7.50 -1.99 -3.35
N PRO A 44 8.14 -0.86 -3.76
CA PRO A 44 8.92 -0.01 -2.86
C PRO A 44 8.07 0.68 -1.79
N THR A 45 6.81 1.03 -2.09
CA THR A 45 5.90 1.65 -1.11
C THR A 45 5.62 0.69 0.05
N LEU A 46 5.38 -0.59 -0.26
CA LEU A 46 5.20 -1.63 0.75
C LEU A 46 6.50 -1.92 1.51
N GLN A 47 7.63 -1.95 0.79
CA GLN A 47 8.95 -2.10 1.42
C GLN A 47 9.27 -0.94 2.36
N ALA A 48 8.98 0.30 1.96
CA ALA A 48 9.16 1.49 2.82
C ALA A 48 8.32 1.37 4.08
N ALA A 49 7.03 1.05 3.99
CA ALA A 49 6.15 0.86 5.15
C ALA A 49 6.67 -0.23 6.11
N ARG A 50 7.19 -1.34 5.57
CA ARG A 50 7.80 -2.41 6.36
C ARG A 50 9.11 -1.99 7.02
N LEU A 51 9.93 -1.20 6.34
CA LEU A 51 11.18 -0.67 6.89
C LEU A 51 10.92 0.37 7.99
N ASP A 52 9.93 1.25 7.80
CA ASP A 52 9.50 2.22 8.82
C ASP A 52 9.03 1.51 10.10
N ALA A 53 8.23 0.44 9.96
CA ALA A 53 7.82 -0.38 11.09
C ALA A 53 9.02 -1.03 11.81
N ARG A 54 10.00 -1.55 11.06
CA ARG A 54 11.24 -2.11 11.62
C ARG A 54 12.10 -1.04 12.31
N ALA A 55 12.15 0.16 11.74
CA ALA A 55 12.87 1.29 12.35
C ALA A 55 12.23 1.69 13.69
N LEU A 56 10.89 1.74 13.76
CA LEU A 56 10.16 1.99 15.00
C LEU A 56 10.37 0.88 16.03
N ALA A 57 10.45 -0.39 15.63
CA ALA A 57 10.77 -1.50 16.53
C ALA A 57 12.15 -1.33 17.21
N ARG A 58 13.15 -0.73 16.51
CA ARG A 58 14.44 -0.42 17.12
C ARG A 58 14.40 0.73 18.11
N ARG A 59 13.33 1.53 18.08
CA ARG A 59 13.16 2.64 19.03
C ARG A 59 13.01 2.16 20.46
N GLY A 60 12.34 1.02 20.70
CA GLY A 60 12.17 0.41 22.01
C GLY A 60 13.51 0.18 22.72
N ASP A 61 14.49 -0.42 22.02
CA ASP A 61 15.82 -0.65 22.55
C ASP A 61 16.52 0.66 22.94
N ARG A 62 16.39 1.70 22.11
CA ARG A 62 17.03 3.01 22.36
C ARG A 62 16.42 3.77 23.53
N VAL A 63 15.09 3.82 23.64
CA VAL A 63 14.43 4.60 24.71
C VAL A 63 14.34 3.83 26.03
N GLY A 64 14.47 2.52 25.99
CA GLY A 64 14.55 1.63 27.14
C GLY A 64 15.95 1.51 27.74
N ALA A 65 16.98 2.04 27.08
CA ALA A 65 18.34 2.09 27.61
C ALA A 65 18.51 3.24 28.60
N LEU A 66 19.52 3.09 29.47
CA LEU A 66 19.96 4.21 30.34
C LEU A 66 20.43 5.38 29.48
N PRO A 67 20.10 6.64 29.84
CA PRO A 67 20.67 7.81 29.18
C PRO A 67 22.18 7.85 29.35
N ASP A 68 22.85 8.50 28.43
CA ASP A 68 24.31 8.63 28.48
C ASP A 68 24.78 9.38 29.76
N PRO A 69 25.94 9.01 30.33
CA PRO A 69 26.53 9.76 31.44
C PRO A 69 26.95 11.17 30.99
N THR A 70 26.72 12.13 31.85
CA THR A 70 27.13 13.52 31.62
C THR A 70 28.50 13.78 32.26
N ALA A 71 29.47 14.16 31.45
CA ALA A 71 30.78 14.64 31.95
C ALA A 71 30.82 16.17 31.89
N SER A 72 31.23 16.80 32.94
CA SER A 72 31.41 18.25 33.02
C SER A 72 32.71 18.63 33.68
N VAL A 73 33.31 19.73 33.25
CA VAL A 73 34.50 20.33 33.87
C VAL A 73 34.19 21.79 34.19
N MET A 74 34.55 22.19 35.40
CA MET A 74 34.54 23.58 35.85
C MET A 74 35.98 24.01 36.09
N VAL A 75 36.40 25.07 35.45
CA VAL A 75 37.73 25.69 35.67
C VAL A 75 37.48 27.03 36.30
N ALA A 76 38.14 27.30 37.44
CA ALA A 76 38.05 28.59 38.10
C ALA A 76 39.16 29.52 37.58
N PRO A 77 38.87 30.54 36.74
CA PRO A 77 39.87 31.47 36.24
C PRO A 77 40.48 32.33 37.38
N TYR A 78 39.74 32.54 38.45
CA TYR A 78 40.20 33.06 39.69
C TYR A 78 40.21 31.95 40.75
N PRO A 79 41.35 31.59 41.29
CA PRO A 79 41.48 30.48 42.21
C PRO A 79 40.67 30.67 43.48
N ILE A 80 39.88 29.67 43.84
CA ILE A 80 39.09 29.61 45.06
C ILE A 80 40.03 29.04 46.16
N LEU A 81 40.38 29.83 47.11
CA LEU A 81 41.20 29.40 48.24
C LEU A 81 40.34 28.59 49.21
N THR A 82 40.77 27.39 49.52
CA THR A 82 40.16 26.49 50.51
C THR A 82 41.16 26.20 51.65
N ALA A 83 40.67 25.57 52.71
CA ALA A 83 41.53 25.12 53.81
C ALA A 83 42.63 24.10 53.40
N ARG A 84 42.47 23.46 52.24
CA ARG A 84 43.39 22.45 51.69
C ARG A 84 44.26 22.94 50.54
N GLY A 85 44.06 24.19 50.09
CA GLY A 85 44.78 24.81 48.99
C GLY A 85 43.86 25.50 47.98
N THR A 86 44.40 25.79 46.82
CA THR A 86 43.72 26.51 45.74
C THR A 86 43.08 25.57 44.79
N GLN A 87 41.72 25.59 44.71
CA GLN A 87 40.98 24.80 43.76
C GLN A 87 41.13 25.38 42.36
N ARG A 88 41.63 24.57 41.38
CA ARG A 88 41.87 24.96 39.99
C ARG A 88 40.80 24.45 39.04
N SER A 89 40.46 23.18 39.20
CA SER A 89 39.43 22.57 38.37
C SER A 89 38.62 21.53 39.12
N GLN A 90 37.40 21.31 38.65
CA GLN A 90 36.52 20.25 39.15
C GLN A 90 35.97 19.46 37.98
N TRP A 91 36.18 18.17 38.01
CA TRP A 91 35.69 17.20 37.03
C TRP A 91 34.57 16.41 37.65
N ARG A 92 33.46 16.29 36.90
CA ARG A 92 32.27 15.55 37.34
C ARG A 92 31.82 14.61 36.25
N VAL A 93 31.54 13.37 36.63
CA VAL A 93 30.82 12.39 35.78
C VAL A 93 29.61 11.97 36.56
N GLU A 94 28.43 12.14 35.94
CA GLU A 94 27.14 11.85 36.56
C GLU A 94 26.31 10.96 35.61
N GLN A 95 25.76 9.87 36.14
CA GLN A 95 24.82 9.00 35.49
C GLN A 95 23.41 9.25 36.03
N MET A 96 22.51 9.70 35.19
CA MET A 96 21.07 9.77 35.50
C MET A 96 20.45 8.41 35.42
N VAL A 97 19.72 7.98 36.43
CA VAL A 97 18.97 6.75 36.51
C VAL A 97 17.49 7.10 36.70
N PRO A 98 16.64 6.95 35.65
CA PRO A 98 15.22 7.17 35.80
C PRO A 98 14.61 6.24 36.87
N TRP A 99 13.49 6.67 37.45
CA TRP A 99 12.82 5.86 38.49
C TRP A 99 12.60 4.43 38.00
N PRO A 100 12.81 3.41 38.88
CA PRO A 100 12.65 2.01 38.51
C PRO A 100 11.34 1.73 37.76
N GLY A 101 11.40 1.02 36.62
CA GLY A 101 10.28 0.73 35.72
C GLY A 101 10.00 1.79 34.66
N THR A 102 10.56 3.01 34.74
CA THR A 102 10.35 4.06 33.72
C THR A 102 10.89 3.67 32.35
N LEU A 103 12.09 3.06 32.31
CA LEU A 103 12.71 2.60 31.07
C LEU A 103 11.90 1.46 30.41
N GLY A 104 11.34 0.54 31.21
CA GLY A 104 10.41 -0.48 30.74
C GLY A 104 9.19 0.14 30.09
N LEU A 105 8.49 1.06 30.77
CA LEU A 105 7.32 1.74 30.22
C LEU A 105 7.61 2.55 28.96
N ARG A 106 8.81 3.16 28.83
CA ARG A 106 9.24 3.82 27.59
C ARG A 106 9.40 2.83 26.45
N ARG A 107 9.96 1.66 26.76
CA ARG A 107 10.09 0.56 25.80
C ARG A 107 8.72 0.05 25.36
N ASP A 108 7.84 -0.24 26.32
CA ASP A 108 6.49 -0.75 26.05
C ASP A 108 5.68 0.21 25.16
N ALA A 109 5.75 1.52 25.42
CA ALA A 109 5.10 2.53 24.60
C ALA A 109 5.69 2.59 23.17
N ALA A 110 7.02 2.45 23.04
CA ALA A 110 7.68 2.44 21.74
C ALA A 110 7.37 1.14 20.96
N ASP A 111 7.33 -0.01 21.62
CA ASP A 111 7.02 -1.30 21.04
C ASP A 111 5.54 -1.35 20.59
N ALA A 112 4.61 -0.79 21.36
CA ALA A 112 3.22 -0.63 20.97
C ALA A 112 3.07 0.28 19.73
N ALA A 113 3.85 1.38 19.65
CA ALA A 113 3.87 2.25 18.48
C ALA A 113 4.43 1.53 17.23
N ALA A 114 5.43 0.67 17.40
CA ALA A 114 5.98 -0.15 16.32
C ALA A 114 4.96 -1.18 15.80
N GLU A 115 4.18 -1.77 16.69
CA GLU A 115 3.11 -2.71 16.31
C GLU A 115 2.01 -2.02 15.49
N VAL A 116 1.60 -0.79 15.87
CA VAL A 116 0.66 0.02 15.07
C VAL A 116 1.21 0.26 13.65
N ALA A 117 2.50 0.54 13.52
CA ALA A 117 3.13 0.76 12.22
C ALA A 117 3.27 -0.55 11.43
N ARG A 118 3.57 -1.68 12.08
CA ARG A 118 3.62 -2.99 11.44
C ARG A 118 2.30 -3.35 10.79
N ILE A 119 1.20 -3.21 11.54
CA ILE A 119 -0.14 -3.46 11.01
C ILE A 119 -0.49 -2.43 9.92
N GLY A 120 0.00 -1.20 10.03
CA GLY A 120 -0.14 -0.18 8.97
C GLY A 120 0.47 -0.59 7.63
N ALA A 121 1.55 -1.39 7.64
CA ALA A 121 2.10 -1.97 6.42
C ALA A 121 1.17 -3.02 5.80
N ASP A 122 0.42 -3.76 6.62
CA ASP A 122 -0.58 -4.73 6.14
C ASP A 122 -1.78 -4.00 5.51
N VAL A 123 -2.22 -2.84 6.06
CA VAL A 123 -3.21 -1.97 5.42
C VAL A 123 -2.73 -1.50 4.05
N THR A 124 -1.47 -1.06 3.97
CA THR A 124 -0.86 -0.61 2.70
C THR A 124 -0.84 -1.75 1.67
N ALA A 125 -0.51 -2.96 2.09
CA ALA A 125 -0.49 -4.15 1.22
C ALA A 125 -1.88 -4.43 0.64
N LEU A 126 -2.93 -4.34 1.47
CA LEU A 126 -4.32 -4.55 1.08
C LEU A 126 -4.81 -3.51 0.07
N ASP A 127 -4.50 -2.23 0.29
CA ASP A 127 -4.84 -1.14 -0.63
C ASP A 127 -4.13 -1.29 -1.99
N LEU A 128 -2.87 -1.69 -1.98
CA LEU A 128 -2.11 -1.92 -3.20
C LEU A 128 -2.65 -3.13 -3.98
N ALA A 129 -3.04 -4.20 -3.30
CA ALA A 129 -3.65 -5.37 -3.92
C ALA A 129 -4.97 -5.04 -4.64
N GLN A 130 -5.85 -4.27 -3.99
CA GLN A 130 -7.09 -3.78 -4.60
C GLN A 130 -6.82 -2.95 -5.86
N ARG A 131 -5.88 -2.00 -5.79
CA ARG A 131 -5.51 -1.16 -6.95
C ARG A 131 -4.93 -1.98 -8.09
N ALA A 132 -4.08 -2.97 -7.78
CA ALA A 132 -3.52 -3.87 -8.78
C ALA A 132 -4.61 -4.70 -9.47
N THR A 133 -5.56 -5.23 -8.70
CA THR A 133 -6.68 -6.01 -9.22
C THR A 133 -7.57 -5.18 -10.15
N ARG A 134 -7.89 -3.93 -9.79
CA ARG A 134 -8.65 -3.01 -10.64
C ARG A 134 -7.90 -2.68 -11.95
N ALA A 135 -6.59 -2.37 -11.87
CA ALA A 135 -5.80 -2.12 -13.07
C ALA A 135 -5.72 -3.37 -13.97
N TYR A 136 -5.71 -4.56 -13.37
CA TYR A 136 -5.78 -5.83 -14.09
C TYR A 136 -7.14 -6.04 -14.75
N ALA A 137 -8.26 -5.72 -14.07
CA ALA A 137 -9.60 -5.79 -14.62
C ALA A 137 -9.77 -4.90 -15.87
N ASP A 138 -9.20 -3.68 -15.83
CA ASP A 138 -9.15 -2.79 -16.99
C ASP A 138 -8.38 -3.39 -18.18
N LEU A 139 -7.27 -4.07 -17.92
CA LEU A 139 -6.51 -4.77 -18.96
C LEU A 139 -7.33 -5.89 -19.60
N VAL A 140 -7.97 -6.74 -18.79
CA VAL A 140 -8.87 -7.81 -19.27
C VAL A 140 -9.98 -7.21 -20.13
N ARG A 141 -10.66 -6.19 -19.63
CA ARG A 141 -11.76 -5.51 -20.33
C ARG A 141 -11.33 -4.98 -21.70
N THR A 142 -10.20 -4.29 -21.77
CA THR A 142 -9.75 -3.70 -23.03
C THR A 142 -9.31 -4.76 -24.04
N GLN A 143 -8.71 -5.85 -23.58
CA GLN A 143 -8.34 -6.98 -24.44
C GLN A 143 -9.56 -7.68 -25.02
N GLU A 144 -10.50 -8.13 -24.15
CA GLU A 144 -11.71 -8.83 -24.60
C GLU A 144 -12.57 -7.95 -25.52
N ALA A 145 -12.72 -6.66 -25.18
CA ALA A 145 -13.43 -5.71 -26.03
C ALA A 145 -12.78 -5.56 -27.42
N ALA A 146 -11.44 -5.48 -27.48
CA ALA A 146 -10.73 -5.37 -28.75
C ALA A 146 -10.90 -6.64 -29.62
N GLU A 147 -10.92 -7.83 -29.02
CA GLU A 147 -11.17 -9.09 -29.70
C GLU A 147 -12.58 -9.14 -30.31
N ILE A 148 -13.60 -8.69 -29.55
CA ILE A 148 -14.98 -8.60 -30.03
C ILE A 148 -15.09 -7.60 -31.18
N VAL A 149 -14.45 -6.42 -31.07
CA VAL A 149 -14.46 -5.43 -32.15
C VAL A 149 -13.80 -5.97 -33.42
N ARG A 150 -12.65 -6.63 -33.33
CA ARG A 150 -11.98 -7.25 -34.48
C ARG A 150 -12.84 -8.36 -35.12
N SER A 151 -13.49 -9.20 -34.29
CA SER A 151 -14.35 -10.24 -34.79
C SER A 151 -15.60 -9.69 -35.53
N PHE A 152 -16.15 -8.59 -35.02
CA PHE A 152 -17.26 -7.91 -35.69
C PHE A 152 -16.79 -7.22 -36.99
N GLN A 153 -15.61 -6.60 -36.99
CA GLN A 153 -15.03 -6.01 -38.20
C GLN A 153 -14.84 -7.05 -39.30
N ALA A 154 -14.32 -8.25 -38.97
CA ALA A 154 -14.16 -9.34 -39.94
C ALA A 154 -15.50 -9.79 -40.52
N ARG A 155 -16.58 -9.83 -39.71
CA ARG A 155 -17.95 -10.13 -40.22
C ARG A 155 -18.46 -9.01 -41.14
N LEU A 156 -18.23 -7.75 -40.83
CA LEU A 156 -18.60 -6.63 -41.67
C LEU A 156 -17.88 -6.63 -43.03
N ASP A 157 -16.62 -7.11 -43.06
CA ASP A 157 -15.89 -7.27 -44.33
C ASP A 157 -16.57 -8.28 -45.23
N ALA A 158 -17.02 -9.43 -44.71
CA ALA A 158 -17.78 -10.40 -45.45
C ALA A 158 -19.15 -9.87 -45.91
N PHE A 159 -19.81 -9.06 -45.08
CA PHE A 159 -21.08 -8.40 -45.47
C PHE A 159 -20.88 -7.34 -46.53
N ALA A 160 -19.80 -6.60 -46.52
CA ALA A 160 -19.45 -5.59 -47.53
C ALA A 160 -19.28 -6.26 -48.90
N GLU A 161 -18.58 -7.40 -48.97
CA GLU A 161 -18.38 -8.18 -50.17
C GLU A 161 -19.70 -8.71 -50.72
N ALA A 162 -20.55 -9.31 -49.87
CA ALA A 162 -21.86 -9.78 -50.25
C ALA A 162 -22.80 -8.68 -50.76
N ALA A 163 -22.76 -7.49 -50.11
CA ALA A 163 -23.54 -6.33 -50.53
C ALA A 163 -23.07 -5.77 -51.88
N ALA A 164 -21.76 -5.75 -52.14
CA ALA A 164 -21.18 -5.31 -53.40
C ALA A 164 -21.64 -6.20 -54.58
N VAL A 165 -21.56 -7.54 -54.44
CA VAL A 165 -22.03 -8.51 -55.43
C VAL A 165 -23.52 -8.32 -55.74
N ARG A 166 -24.36 -8.10 -54.72
CA ARG A 166 -25.80 -7.87 -54.92
C ARG A 166 -26.09 -6.54 -55.66
N TYR A 167 -25.31 -5.50 -55.37
CA TYR A 167 -25.42 -4.22 -56.09
C TYR A 167 -25.06 -4.36 -57.56
N GLU A 168 -23.95 -5.05 -57.86
CA GLU A 168 -23.50 -5.27 -59.26
C GLU A 168 -24.56 -5.98 -60.12
N VAL A 169 -25.34 -6.91 -59.54
CA VAL A 169 -26.43 -7.61 -60.21
C VAL A 169 -27.78 -6.88 -60.14
N GLY A 170 -27.78 -5.61 -59.65
CA GLY A 170 -29.01 -4.80 -59.56
C GLY A 170 -30.02 -5.21 -58.48
N ARG A 171 -29.62 -6.07 -57.53
CA ARG A 171 -30.47 -6.61 -56.46
C ARG A 171 -30.26 -6.00 -55.08
N GLY A 172 -29.42 -4.95 -54.95
CA GLY A 172 -29.15 -4.30 -53.67
C GLY A 172 -29.02 -2.79 -53.80
N PRO A 173 -29.38 -2.00 -52.75
CA PRO A 173 -29.21 -0.57 -52.76
C PRO A 173 -27.76 -0.18 -52.44
N GLN A 174 -27.22 0.88 -53.08
CA GLN A 174 -25.90 1.44 -52.83
C GLN A 174 -25.75 1.87 -51.35
N GLY A 175 -26.84 2.30 -50.70
CA GLY A 175 -26.84 2.72 -49.30
C GLY A 175 -26.38 1.63 -48.33
N ALA A 176 -26.58 0.35 -48.66
CA ALA A 176 -26.07 -0.76 -47.85
C ALA A 176 -24.55 -0.80 -47.79
N ILE A 177 -23.87 -0.60 -48.92
CA ILE A 177 -22.40 -0.58 -49.00
C ILE A 177 -21.85 0.60 -48.19
N LEU A 178 -22.42 1.80 -48.34
CA LEU A 178 -21.99 3.00 -47.63
C LEU A 178 -22.17 2.85 -46.13
N GLN A 179 -23.24 2.20 -45.67
CA GLN A 179 -23.45 1.96 -44.23
C GLN A 179 -22.42 0.98 -43.65
N VAL A 180 -22.10 -0.11 -44.33
CA VAL A 180 -21.07 -1.04 -43.90
C VAL A 180 -19.72 -0.33 -43.83
N GLN A 181 -19.39 0.49 -44.83
CA GLN A 181 -18.15 1.29 -44.81
C GLN A 181 -18.08 2.26 -43.62
N LEU A 182 -19.17 2.97 -43.33
CA LEU A 182 -19.26 3.85 -42.18
C LEU A 182 -19.04 3.09 -40.84
N GLU A 183 -19.69 1.93 -40.72
CA GLU A 183 -19.55 1.09 -39.51
C GLU A 183 -18.12 0.58 -39.34
N ARG A 184 -17.44 0.19 -40.42
CA ARG A 184 -16.03 -0.19 -40.38
C ARG A 184 -15.15 0.95 -39.86
N GLN A 185 -15.39 2.18 -40.28
CA GLN A 185 -14.62 3.35 -39.78
C GLN A 185 -14.87 3.61 -38.29
N ARG A 186 -16.12 3.45 -37.82
CA ARG A 186 -16.44 3.53 -36.40
C ARG A 186 -15.75 2.46 -35.56
N LEU A 187 -15.66 1.23 -36.09
CA LEU A 187 -14.93 0.15 -35.41
C LEU A 187 -13.42 0.41 -35.41
N ALA A 188 -12.87 0.98 -36.47
CA ALA A 188 -11.46 1.38 -36.50
C ALA A 188 -11.14 2.46 -35.43
N GLU A 189 -11.99 3.49 -35.32
CA GLU A 189 -11.91 4.48 -34.24
C GLU A 189 -12.01 3.80 -32.85
N ARG A 190 -12.95 2.88 -32.68
CA ARG A 190 -13.10 2.15 -31.41
C ARG A 190 -11.87 1.34 -31.04
N LEU A 191 -11.17 0.74 -32.01
CA LEU A 191 -9.89 0.04 -31.76
C LEU A 191 -8.78 1.00 -31.34
N ILE A 192 -8.71 2.20 -31.92
CA ILE A 192 -7.75 3.24 -31.50
C ILE A 192 -7.99 3.62 -30.04
N GLU A 193 -9.25 3.86 -29.66
CA GLU A 193 -9.61 4.22 -28.29
C GLU A 193 -9.36 3.06 -27.30
N LEU A 194 -9.67 1.81 -27.67
CA LEU A 194 -9.33 0.64 -26.85
C LEU A 194 -7.82 0.47 -26.70
N GLY A 195 -7.02 0.77 -27.74
CA GLY A 195 -5.57 0.79 -27.68
C GLY A 195 -5.06 1.80 -26.64
N ARG A 196 -5.60 3.03 -26.68
CA ARG A 196 -5.27 4.07 -25.68
C ARG A 196 -5.67 3.66 -24.27
N GLN A 197 -6.86 3.05 -24.08
CA GLN A 197 -7.31 2.58 -22.77
C GLN A 197 -6.43 1.44 -22.24
N ARG A 198 -6.03 0.50 -23.11
CA ARG A 198 -5.09 -0.56 -22.75
C ARG A 198 -3.74 0.01 -22.28
N GLU A 199 -3.22 0.98 -23.02
CA GLU A 199 -1.97 1.63 -22.62
C GLU A 199 -2.09 2.34 -21.26
N ALA A 200 -3.19 3.06 -21.03
CA ALA A 200 -3.47 3.68 -19.74
C ALA A 200 -3.56 2.65 -18.59
N ALA A 201 -4.19 1.50 -18.83
CA ALA A 201 -4.28 0.41 -17.87
C ALA A 201 -2.89 -0.20 -17.59
N VAL A 202 -2.05 -0.40 -18.61
CA VAL A 202 -0.65 -0.85 -18.46
C VAL A 202 0.14 0.15 -17.61
N GLN A 203 0.03 1.45 -17.89
CA GLN A 203 0.72 2.50 -17.12
C GLN A 203 0.22 2.56 -15.67
N THR A 204 -1.06 2.31 -15.43
CA THR A 204 -1.62 2.24 -14.07
C THR A 204 -1.05 1.03 -13.33
N LEU A 205 -1.02 -0.13 -13.96
CA LEU A 205 -0.42 -1.33 -13.39
C LEU A 205 1.09 -1.15 -13.14
N ALA A 206 1.81 -0.56 -14.11
CA ALA A 206 3.25 -0.23 -13.99
C ALA A 206 3.52 0.66 -12.77
N ARG A 207 2.66 1.65 -12.53
CA ARG A 207 2.74 2.56 -11.37
C ARG A 207 2.47 1.82 -10.05
N VAL A 208 1.44 0.96 -10.02
CA VAL A 208 1.11 0.19 -8.82
C VAL A 208 2.20 -0.83 -8.49
N LEU A 209 2.85 -1.42 -9.51
CA LEU A 209 3.98 -2.35 -9.32
C LEU A 209 5.33 -1.64 -9.16
N ASP A 210 5.37 -0.32 -9.36
CA ASP A 210 6.61 0.47 -9.46
C ASP A 210 7.62 -0.11 -10.47
N ARG A 211 7.12 -0.52 -11.63
CA ARG A 211 7.92 -1.06 -12.74
C ARG A 211 7.78 -0.19 -13.97
N PRO A 212 8.55 0.93 -14.07
CA PRO A 212 8.53 1.76 -15.26
C PRO A 212 8.95 0.94 -16.48
N GLY A 213 8.22 1.11 -17.59
CA GLY A 213 8.47 0.33 -18.82
C GLY A 213 7.93 -1.10 -18.77
N LEU A 214 6.97 -1.39 -17.88
CA LEU A 214 6.27 -2.68 -17.87
C LEU A 214 5.68 -2.97 -19.25
N THR A 215 6.07 -4.08 -19.82
CA THR A 215 5.46 -4.64 -21.03
C THR A 215 4.53 -5.78 -20.62
N VAL A 216 3.29 -5.71 -21.07
CA VAL A 216 2.28 -6.73 -20.80
C VAL A 216 2.07 -7.53 -22.08
N SER A 217 2.11 -8.87 -21.96
CA SER A 217 1.82 -9.78 -23.05
C SER A 217 0.40 -9.53 -23.62
N ASP A 218 0.18 -9.95 -24.86
CA ASP A 218 -1.13 -9.80 -25.50
C ASP A 218 -2.19 -10.81 -24.96
N ARG A 219 -1.79 -11.68 -24.03
CA ARG A 219 -2.71 -12.62 -23.38
C ARG A 219 -2.80 -12.33 -21.89
N VAL A 220 -3.97 -11.87 -21.47
CA VAL A 220 -4.35 -11.66 -20.07
C VAL A 220 -5.43 -12.68 -19.72
N VAL A 221 -5.26 -13.41 -18.61
CA VAL A 221 -6.24 -14.40 -18.17
C VAL A 221 -7.40 -13.70 -17.47
N THR A 222 -8.62 -13.96 -17.89
CA THR A 222 -9.82 -13.43 -17.22
C THR A 222 -10.13 -14.24 -15.97
N PRO A 223 -10.01 -13.66 -14.76
CA PRO A 223 -10.44 -14.33 -13.54
C PRO A 223 -11.96 -14.44 -13.50
N THR A 224 -12.46 -15.51 -12.91
CA THR A 224 -13.89 -15.67 -12.62
C THR A 224 -14.06 -15.66 -11.10
N PRO A 225 -14.29 -14.50 -10.48
CA PRO A 225 -14.42 -14.45 -9.03
C PRO A 225 -15.71 -15.17 -8.60
N ALA A 226 -15.58 -16.03 -7.58
CA ALA A 226 -16.71 -16.63 -6.91
C ALA A 226 -17.13 -15.76 -5.70
N LEU A 227 -18.42 -15.44 -5.59
CA LEU A 227 -18.93 -14.71 -4.45
C LEU A 227 -19.32 -15.67 -3.33
N PRO A 228 -19.00 -15.35 -2.06
CA PRO A 228 -19.41 -16.17 -0.93
C PRO A 228 -20.94 -16.10 -0.74
N THR A 229 -21.58 -17.26 -0.52
CA THR A 229 -23.04 -17.37 -0.39
C THR A 229 -23.51 -17.49 1.05
N ASP A 230 -22.73 -18.12 1.96
CA ASP A 230 -23.18 -18.53 3.30
C ASP A 230 -22.22 -18.13 4.43
N LEU A 231 -21.37 -17.10 4.24
CA LEU A 231 -20.42 -16.63 5.24
C LEU A 231 -20.96 -15.38 5.95
N ASP A 232 -20.78 -15.32 7.28
CA ASP A 232 -20.90 -14.07 8.03
C ASP A 232 -19.69 -13.18 7.74
N LEU A 233 -19.82 -12.39 6.68
CA LEU A 233 -18.75 -11.51 6.20
C LEU A 233 -18.44 -10.39 7.18
N ASP A 234 -19.40 -9.96 7.99
CA ASP A 234 -19.20 -8.92 9.01
C ASP A 234 -18.28 -9.44 10.12
N ALA A 235 -18.59 -10.63 10.67
CA ALA A 235 -17.74 -11.25 11.68
C ALA A 235 -16.34 -11.55 11.13
N LEU A 236 -16.24 -12.01 9.87
CA LEU A 236 -14.98 -12.29 9.22
C LEU A 236 -14.15 -11.01 9.02
N ALA A 237 -14.78 -9.93 8.55
CA ALA A 237 -14.13 -8.63 8.34
C ALA A 237 -13.62 -8.01 9.64
N LEU A 238 -14.40 -8.06 10.71
CA LEU A 238 -13.96 -7.57 12.02
C LEU A 238 -12.76 -8.36 12.57
N GLY A 239 -12.61 -9.63 12.18
CA GLY A 239 -11.48 -10.46 12.57
C GLY A 239 -10.24 -10.36 11.68
N LEU A 240 -10.41 -10.11 10.39
CA LEU A 240 -9.31 -10.13 9.39
C LEU A 240 -8.82 -8.75 8.98
N ARG A 241 -9.65 -7.72 9.09
CA ARG A 241 -9.31 -6.39 8.56
C ARG A 241 -8.20 -5.73 9.37
N PRO A 242 -7.07 -5.41 8.75
CA PRO A 242 -5.92 -4.89 9.49
C PRO A 242 -6.18 -3.51 10.10
N GLU A 243 -7.11 -2.71 9.59
CA GLU A 243 -7.48 -1.42 10.17
C GLU A 243 -8.13 -1.58 11.55
N VAL A 244 -8.94 -2.63 11.76
CA VAL A 244 -9.52 -2.94 13.07
C VAL A 244 -8.40 -3.34 14.05
N ALA A 245 -7.51 -4.24 13.63
CA ALA A 245 -6.36 -4.64 14.42
C ALA A 245 -5.44 -3.43 14.73
N GLN A 246 -5.25 -2.51 13.78
CA GLN A 246 -4.48 -1.27 13.99
C GLN A 246 -5.15 -0.35 15.01
N ALA A 247 -6.49 -0.21 14.97
CA ALA A 247 -7.23 0.58 15.95
C ALA A 247 -7.12 -0.02 17.35
N GLN A 248 -7.16 -1.35 17.49
CA GLN A 248 -6.93 -2.05 18.75
C GLN A 248 -5.49 -1.83 19.27
N ALA A 249 -4.49 -1.96 18.39
CA ALA A 249 -3.09 -1.70 18.75
C ALA A 249 -2.88 -0.24 19.22
N ARG A 250 -3.59 0.73 18.64
CA ARG A 250 -3.57 2.14 19.10
C ARG A 250 -4.15 2.30 20.50
N ILE A 251 -5.10 1.49 20.94
CA ILE A 251 -5.59 1.51 22.31
C ILE A 251 -4.49 1.01 23.26
N VAL A 252 -3.79 -0.07 22.88
CA VAL A 252 -2.66 -0.60 23.68
C VAL A 252 -1.53 0.45 23.78
N GLN A 253 -1.20 1.11 22.68
CA GLN A 253 -0.24 2.21 22.69
C GLN A 253 -0.68 3.34 23.65
N ALA A 254 -1.94 3.78 23.56
CA ALA A 254 -2.45 4.84 24.42
C ALA A 254 -2.48 4.45 25.91
N GLN A 255 -2.69 3.17 26.21
CA GLN A 255 -2.59 2.63 27.59
C GLN A 255 -1.15 2.71 28.12
N ALA A 256 -0.17 2.34 27.29
CA ALA A 256 1.25 2.48 27.64
C ALA A 256 1.65 3.94 27.85
N ASP A 257 1.12 4.86 27.01
CA ASP A 257 1.35 6.31 27.15
C ASP A 257 0.76 6.86 28.46
N VAL A 258 -0.42 6.38 28.90
CA VAL A 258 -1.02 6.73 30.21
C VAL A 258 -0.12 6.25 31.34
N ALA A 259 0.33 5.00 31.31
CA ALA A 259 1.21 4.44 32.34
C ALA A 259 2.54 5.22 32.41
N LEU A 260 3.09 5.62 31.28
CA LEU A 260 4.29 6.44 31.21
C LEU A 260 4.05 7.86 31.76
N ALA A 261 2.90 8.49 31.43
CA ALA A 261 2.54 9.81 31.97
C ALA A 261 2.37 9.79 33.50
N GLU A 262 1.77 8.74 34.04
CA GLU A 262 1.64 8.53 35.50
C GLU A 262 3.00 8.32 36.17
N ARG A 263 3.98 7.75 35.46
CA ARG A 263 5.35 7.58 35.97
C ARG A 263 6.10 8.90 36.09
N ALA A 264 5.70 9.94 35.38
CA ALA A 264 6.31 11.27 35.45
C ALA A 264 6.19 11.97 36.85
N TYR A 265 5.35 11.43 37.74
CA TYR A 265 5.26 11.90 39.13
C TYR A 265 6.43 11.44 40.02
N TYR A 266 7.21 10.45 39.60
CA TYR A 266 8.31 9.91 40.38
C TYR A 266 9.62 10.65 40.07
N PRO A 267 10.52 10.77 41.08
CA PRO A 267 11.79 11.46 40.90
C PRO A 267 12.78 10.61 40.12
N ASP A 268 13.61 11.24 39.30
CA ASP A 268 14.81 10.61 38.73
C ASP A 268 15.98 10.72 39.70
N LEU A 269 16.84 9.71 39.72
CA LEU A 269 18.03 9.63 40.56
C LEU A 269 19.28 9.86 39.72
N GLY A 270 20.25 10.63 40.24
CA GLY A 270 21.58 10.77 39.66
C GLY A 270 22.63 10.25 40.61
N VAL A 271 23.60 9.51 40.11
CA VAL A 271 24.79 9.09 40.85
C VAL A 271 26.03 9.51 40.09
N GLY A 272 27.03 9.99 40.79
CA GLY A 272 28.21 10.51 40.13
C GLY A 272 29.48 10.58 41.02
N VAL A 273 30.57 10.87 40.36
CA VAL A 273 31.89 11.06 40.96
C VAL A 273 32.36 12.47 40.62
N VAL A 274 32.91 13.12 41.62
CA VAL A 274 33.50 14.48 41.51
C VAL A 274 34.96 14.42 41.90
N TYR A 275 35.84 14.79 40.99
CA TYR A 275 37.26 14.97 41.25
C TYR A 275 37.58 16.46 41.23
N THR A 276 38.24 16.95 42.32
CA THR A 276 38.63 18.34 42.46
C THR A 276 40.17 18.42 42.53
N ASP A 277 40.79 19.12 41.58
CA ASP A 277 42.20 19.39 41.52
C ASP A 277 42.52 20.62 42.41
N VAL A 278 43.40 20.41 43.41
CA VAL A 278 43.74 21.41 44.41
C VAL A 278 45.26 21.62 44.44
N ALA A 279 45.69 22.84 44.09
CA ALA A 279 47.08 23.22 44.21
C ALA A 279 47.43 23.66 45.63
N PRO A 280 48.69 23.52 46.09
CA PRO A 280 49.19 24.10 47.36
C PRO A 280 49.01 25.62 47.37
N ALA A 281 48.82 26.17 48.56
CA ALA A 281 48.78 27.61 48.79
C ALA A 281 49.64 28.00 50.05
N ASP A 282 50.10 29.21 50.07
CA ASP A 282 51.05 29.69 51.17
C ASP A 282 50.32 29.80 52.50
N ALA A 283 49.02 29.88 52.53
CA ALA A 283 48.23 29.94 53.78
C ALA A 283 46.79 29.38 53.53
N PRO A 284 46.21 28.70 54.53
CA PRO A 284 46.71 28.31 55.84
C PRO A 284 47.74 27.17 55.78
N PRO A 285 48.44 26.82 56.87
CA PRO A 285 49.44 25.74 56.90
C PRO A 285 48.90 24.36 56.48
N THR A 286 47.61 24.18 56.51
CA THR A 286 46.89 22.95 56.04
C THR A 286 46.68 22.89 54.50
N ALA A 287 47.05 23.99 53.79
CA ALA A 287 46.83 24.10 52.32
C ALA A 287 47.90 23.33 51.53
N THR A 288 47.98 22.02 51.76
CA THR A 288 49.02 21.13 51.21
C THR A 288 48.77 20.72 49.77
N GLY A 289 47.66 21.14 49.15
CA GLY A 289 47.32 20.81 47.73
C GLY A 289 46.91 19.38 47.52
N ARG A 290 46.12 18.78 48.38
CA ARG A 290 45.60 17.45 48.21
C ARG A 290 44.31 17.50 47.44
N ASP A 291 44.28 16.80 46.30
CA ASP A 291 43.11 16.59 45.53
C ASP A 291 41.98 15.91 46.32
N ALA A 292 40.74 16.18 45.94
CA ALA A 292 39.58 15.61 46.59
C ALA A 292 38.75 14.76 45.59
N LEU A 293 38.38 13.55 46.03
CA LEU A 293 37.45 12.70 45.36
C LEU A 293 36.18 12.62 46.19
N GLY A 294 35.03 12.91 45.55
CA GLY A 294 33.72 12.86 46.19
C GLY A 294 32.75 11.97 45.43
N LEU A 295 31.83 11.35 46.12
CA LEU A 295 30.65 10.70 45.54
C LEU A 295 29.49 11.70 45.62
N MET A 296 28.71 11.74 44.55
CA MET A 296 27.54 12.62 44.44
C MET A 296 26.27 11.77 44.19
N ALA A 297 25.23 12.13 44.91
CA ALA A 297 23.89 11.67 44.59
C ALA A 297 23.01 12.89 44.34
N SER A 298 22.20 12.85 43.31
CA SER A 298 21.23 13.90 42.97
C SER A 298 19.85 13.30 42.80
N VAL A 299 18.83 14.10 43.10
CA VAL A 299 17.42 13.69 42.96
C VAL A 299 16.69 14.79 42.20
N ARG A 300 16.12 14.47 41.06
CA ARG A 300 15.26 15.39 40.29
C ARG A 300 13.82 15.22 40.71
N ILE A 301 13.29 16.09 41.52
CA ILE A 301 11.94 16.05 42.05
C ILE A 301 10.99 16.81 41.16
N PRO A 302 9.91 16.16 40.61
CA PRO A 302 8.95 16.83 39.76
C PRO A 302 7.93 17.63 40.61
N LEU A 303 8.11 18.92 40.74
CA LEU A 303 7.28 19.80 41.59
C LEU A 303 6.05 20.36 40.88
N GLY A 304 6.04 20.41 39.55
CA GLY A 304 4.97 21.02 38.75
C GLY A 304 3.71 20.13 38.68
N ARG A 305 2.95 20.01 39.77
CA ARG A 305 1.78 19.13 39.91
C ARG A 305 0.71 19.36 38.84
N ASP A 306 0.41 20.62 38.52
CA ASP A 306 -0.60 20.96 37.52
C ASP A 306 -0.16 20.52 36.12
N ARG A 307 1.10 20.71 35.76
CA ARG A 307 1.67 20.24 34.50
C ARG A 307 1.63 18.69 34.41
N LEU A 308 1.94 18.01 35.48
CA LEU A 308 1.92 16.55 35.53
C LEU A 308 0.48 16.02 35.42
N ARG A 309 -0.48 16.64 36.13
CA ARG A 309 -1.91 16.31 36.03
C ARG A 309 -2.40 16.49 34.59
N ALA A 310 -2.10 17.65 33.97
CA ALA A 310 -2.48 17.92 32.59
C ALA A 310 -1.91 16.87 31.61
N GLY A 311 -0.67 16.41 31.84
CA GLY A 311 -0.06 15.35 31.02
C GLY A 311 -0.79 14.00 31.15
N VAL A 312 -1.20 13.60 32.35
CA VAL A 312 -1.98 12.39 32.57
C VAL A 312 -3.38 12.54 31.99
N ASP A 313 -4.02 13.68 32.19
CA ASP A 313 -5.37 13.93 31.64
C ASP A 313 -5.34 13.92 30.10
N GLU A 314 -4.32 14.49 29.49
CA GLU A 314 -4.11 14.44 28.04
C GLU A 314 -3.96 12.99 27.55
N ALA A 315 -3.14 12.18 28.18
CA ALA A 315 -2.95 10.77 27.83
C ALA A 315 -4.26 9.98 27.96
N ARG A 316 -5.03 10.19 29.03
CA ARG A 316 -6.33 9.55 29.23
C ARG A 316 -7.37 9.97 28.20
N LEU A 317 -7.38 11.24 27.80
CA LEU A 317 -8.26 11.71 26.72
C LEU A 317 -7.86 11.08 25.38
N ARG A 318 -6.58 10.91 25.10
CA ARG A 318 -6.10 10.19 23.90
C ARG A 318 -6.52 8.72 23.91
N GLN A 319 -6.46 8.06 25.06
CA GLN A 319 -6.93 6.68 25.22
C GLN A 319 -8.43 6.57 24.93
N ARG A 320 -9.27 7.46 25.49
CA ARG A 320 -10.71 7.48 25.19
C ARG A 320 -10.99 7.76 23.71
N ALA A 321 -10.22 8.65 23.12
CA ALA A 321 -10.32 8.93 21.67
C ALA A 321 -9.97 7.72 20.81
N ALA A 322 -8.95 6.93 21.21
CA ALA A 322 -8.60 5.69 20.55
C ALA A 322 -9.74 4.63 20.64
N GLN A 323 -10.38 4.50 21.80
CA GLN A 323 -11.54 3.63 21.98
C GLN A 323 -12.73 4.04 21.10
N ALA A 324 -13.04 5.35 21.05
CA ALA A 324 -14.12 5.84 20.20
C ALA A 324 -13.81 5.63 18.70
N ARG A 325 -12.52 5.75 18.30
CA ARG A 325 -12.10 5.46 16.92
C ARG A 325 -12.22 3.98 16.56
N LEU A 326 -11.96 3.07 17.48
CA LEU A 326 -12.20 1.64 17.25
C LEU A 326 -13.69 1.39 16.97
N GLN A 327 -14.59 1.90 17.82
CA GLN A 327 -16.03 1.76 17.61
C GLN A 327 -16.49 2.32 16.27
N ALA A 328 -15.99 3.51 15.89
CA ALA A 328 -16.28 4.10 14.59
C ALA A 328 -15.74 3.26 13.44
N MET A 329 -14.55 2.66 13.59
CA MET A 329 -13.95 1.76 12.61
C MET A 329 -14.78 0.49 12.42
N GLU A 330 -15.23 -0.14 13.50
CA GLU A 330 -16.08 -1.34 13.44
C GLU A 330 -17.39 -1.06 12.67
N THR A 331 -18.03 0.06 12.96
CA THR A 331 -19.24 0.49 12.24
C THR A 331 -18.95 0.77 10.76
N ALA A 332 -17.83 1.41 10.45
CA ALA A 332 -17.42 1.68 9.06
C ALA A 332 -17.12 0.39 8.29
N VAL A 333 -16.46 -0.58 8.94
CA VAL A 333 -16.18 -1.89 8.34
C VAL A 333 -17.46 -2.63 7.96
N GLN A 334 -18.47 -2.64 8.84
CA GLN A 334 -19.77 -3.27 8.55
C GLN A 334 -20.48 -2.59 7.37
N ALA A 335 -20.46 -1.26 7.31
CA ALA A 335 -21.00 -0.52 6.18
C ALA A 335 -20.25 -0.82 4.87
N ASP A 336 -18.90 -0.79 4.89
CA ASP A 336 -18.06 -1.11 3.73
C ASP A 336 -18.35 -2.52 3.19
N VAL A 337 -18.51 -3.52 4.08
CA VAL A 337 -18.84 -4.91 3.69
C VAL A 337 -20.22 -5.00 3.06
N ALA A 338 -21.23 -4.35 3.66
CA ALA A 338 -22.59 -4.36 3.15
C ALA A 338 -22.67 -3.72 1.76
N ASP A 339 -22.01 -2.57 1.57
CA ASP A 339 -21.97 -1.85 0.29
C ASP A 339 -21.23 -2.68 -0.78
N ALA A 340 -20.03 -3.19 -0.45
CA ALA A 340 -19.24 -4.00 -1.39
C ALA A 340 -19.94 -5.30 -1.77
N LEU A 341 -20.62 -5.97 -0.83
CA LEU A 341 -21.41 -7.18 -1.10
C LEU A 341 -22.59 -6.88 -2.00
N SER A 342 -23.30 -5.77 -1.77
CA SER A 342 -24.40 -5.32 -2.60
C SER A 342 -23.94 -5.06 -4.04
N ASP A 343 -22.80 -4.37 -4.20
CA ASP A 343 -22.22 -4.09 -5.52
C ASP A 343 -21.78 -5.37 -6.23
N ALA A 344 -21.13 -6.28 -5.51
CA ALA A 344 -20.70 -7.56 -6.08
C ALA A 344 -21.89 -8.44 -6.53
N ARG A 345 -22.98 -8.48 -5.73
CA ARG A 345 -24.22 -9.20 -6.12
C ARG A 345 -24.86 -8.60 -7.37
N ARG A 346 -25.01 -7.27 -7.43
CA ARG A 346 -25.54 -6.58 -8.61
C ARG A 346 -24.68 -6.82 -9.86
N ALA A 347 -23.36 -6.81 -9.70
CA ALA A 347 -22.46 -7.09 -10.81
C ALA A 347 -22.59 -8.55 -11.29
N ALA A 348 -22.73 -9.51 -10.37
CA ALA A 348 -22.94 -10.92 -10.71
C ALA A 348 -24.30 -11.16 -11.41
N GLU A 349 -25.37 -10.54 -10.92
CA GLU A 349 -26.68 -10.56 -11.57
C GLU A 349 -26.63 -9.97 -12.98
N SER A 350 -25.88 -8.87 -13.16
CA SER A 350 -25.68 -8.27 -14.48
C SER A 350 -24.95 -9.23 -15.42
N VAL A 351 -23.88 -9.91 -14.97
CA VAL A 351 -23.18 -10.92 -15.76
C VAL A 351 -24.12 -12.06 -16.14
N ALA A 352 -24.92 -12.58 -15.20
CA ALA A 352 -25.88 -13.63 -15.45
C ALA A 352 -26.92 -13.18 -16.50
N LEU A 353 -27.47 -11.96 -16.39
CA LEU A 353 -28.43 -11.43 -17.36
C LEU A 353 -27.83 -11.35 -18.77
N TYR A 354 -26.62 -10.83 -18.91
CA TYR A 354 -25.94 -10.74 -20.20
C TYR A 354 -25.63 -12.11 -20.78
N ARG A 355 -25.08 -13.03 -19.95
CA ARG A 355 -24.63 -14.35 -20.39
C ARG A 355 -25.80 -15.28 -20.72
N ASP A 356 -26.83 -15.34 -19.85
CA ASP A 356 -27.85 -16.37 -19.86
C ASP A 356 -29.15 -15.94 -20.60
N VAL A 357 -29.35 -14.62 -20.77
CA VAL A 357 -30.57 -14.09 -21.40
C VAL A 357 -30.25 -13.28 -22.66
N LEU A 358 -29.48 -12.17 -22.51
CA LEU A 358 -29.31 -11.21 -23.61
C LEU A 358 -28.47 -11.79 -24.76
N LEU A 359 -27.39 -12.50 -24.44
CA LEU A 359 -26.55 -13.10 -25.48
C LEU A 359 -27.26 -14.17 -26.30
N PRO A 360 -27.95 -15.16 -25.71
CA PRO A 360 -28.76 -16.12 -26.47
C PRO A 360 -29.88 -15.47 -27.31
N GLN A 361 -30.58 -14.47 -26.72
CA GLN A 361 -31.64 -13.76 -27.47
C GLN A 361 -31.09 -12.98 -28.66
N SER A 362 -29.93 -12.30 -28.49
CA SER A 362 -29.29 -11.57 -29.59
C SER A 362 -28.82 -12.50 -30.70
N LEU A 363 -28.33 -13.71 -30.35
CA LEU A 363 -27.95 -14.73 -31.32
C LEU A 363 -29.18 -15.20 -32.14
N ALA A 364 -30.25 -15.54 -31.45
CA ALA A 364 -31.51 -15.97 -32.13
C ALA A 364 -32.08 -14.84 -33.03
N THR A 365 -31.97 -13.58 -32.61
CA THR A 365 -32.39 -12.42 -33.41
C THR A 365 -31.55 -12.30 -34.70
N VAL A 366 -30.24 -12.48 -34.61
CA VAL A 366 -29.34 -12.45 -35.78
C VAL A 366 -29.67 -13.62 -36.72
N GLU A 367 -29.86 -14.84 -36.19
CA GLU A 367 -30.23 -16.04 -37.01
C GLU A 367 -31.55 -15.80 -37.75
N SER A 368 -32.57 -15.29 -37.08
CA SER A 368 -33.87 -14.95 -37.70
C SER A 368 -33.73 -13.87 -38.76
N ALA A 369 -32.98 -12.79 -38.47
CA ALA A 369 -32.74 -11.72 -39.43
C ALA A 369 -31.95 -12.20 -40.66
N LEU A 370 -30.95 -13.08 -40.47
CA LEU A 370 -30.19 -13.70 -41.56
C LEU A 370 -31.08 -14.59 -42.45
N ALA A 371 -31.92 -15.44 -41.86
CA ALA A 371 -32.88 -16.26 -42.59
C ALA A 371 -33.85 -15.40 -43.44
N GLY A 372 -34.41 -14.34 -42.85
CA GLY A 372 -35.28 -13.39 -43.56
C GLY A 372 -34.54 -12.63 -44.68
N TYR A 373 -33.27 -12.24 -44.44
CA TYR A 373 -32.45 -11.61 -45.48
C TYR A 373 -32.14 -12.52 -46.65
N THR A 374 -31.86 -13.79 -46.40
CA THR A 374 -31.60 -14.79 -47.45
C THR A 374 -32.84 -15.08 -48.31
N THR A 375 -34.03 -15.10 -47.70
CA THR A 375 -35.32 -15.28 -48.39
C THR A 375 -35.89 -13.99 -49.01
N GLY A 376 -35.28 -12.81 -48.71
CA GLY A 376 -35.71 -11.52 -49.23
C GLY A 376 -36.91 -10.90 -48.50
N THR A 377 -37.30 -11.45 -47.36
CA THR A 377 -38.37 -10.92 -46.49
C THR A 377 -37.88 -9.84 -45.49
N VAL A 378 -36.58 -9.77 -45.24
CA VAL A 378 -35.93 -8.78 -44.39
C VAL A 378 -34.88 -8.06 -45.24
N ASP A 379 -34.78 -6.74 -45.09
CA ASP A 379 -33.75 -5.95 -45.76
C ASP A 379 -32.37 -6.06 -45.09
N PHE A 380 -31.36 -5.62 -45.79
CA PHE A 380 -29.97 -5.65 -45.29
C PHE A 380 -29.79 -4.80 -44.02
N LEU A 381 -30.50 -3.68 -43.91
CA LEU A 381 -30.34 -2.75 -42.78
C LEU A 381 -30.89 -3.39 -41.50
N ALA A 382 -32.02 -4.06 -41.57
CA ALA A 382 -32.58 -4.77 -40.41
C ALA A 382 -31.65 -5.91 -39.95
N PHE A 383 -31.04 -6.65 -40.90
CA PHE A 383 -30.01 -7.65 -40.56
C PHE A 383 -28.76 -7.02 -39.92
N LEU A 384 -28.26 -5.92 -40.46
CA LEU A 384 -27.10 -5.18 -39.89
C LEU A 384 -27.41 -4.66 -38.46
N ASP A 385 -28.65 -4.20 -38.24
CA ASP A 385 -29.06 -3.74 -36.91
C ASP A 385 -29.15 -4.89 -35.90
N ALA A 386 -29.56 -6.07 -36.28
CA ALA A 386 -29.51 -7.28 -35.47
C ALA A 386 -28.06 -7.66 -35.07
N GLU A 387 -27.13 -7.60 -36.04
CA GLU A 387 -25.70 -7.83 -35.78
C GLU A 387 -25.08 -6.76 -34.86
N ARG A 388 -25.48 -5.50 -35.03
CA ARG A 388 -25.07 -4.41 -34.11
C ARG A 388 -25.60 -4.65 -32.69
N ALA A 389 -26.85 -5.04 -32.55
CA ALA A 389 -27.45 -5.35 -31.26
C ALA A 389 -26.68 -6.49 -30.57
N ARG A 390 -26.35 -7.57 -31.27
CA ARG A 390 -25.49 -8.64 -30.75
C ARG A 390 -24.11 -8.15 -30.34
N PHE A 391 -23.46 -7.33 -31.17
CA PHE A 391 -22.16 -6.74 -30.86
C PHE A 391 -22.21 -5.91 -29.58
N GLN A 392 -23.25 -5.08 -29.39
CA GLN A 392 -23.42 -4.30 -28.16
C GLN A 392 -23.64 -5.19 -26.91
N VAL A 393 -24.40 -6.29 -27.06
CA VAL A 393 -24.59 -7.27 -25.98
C VAL A 393 -23.27 -7.95 -25.61
N GLN A 394 -22.44 -8.30 -26.57
CA GLN A 394 -21.13 -8.89 -26.32
C GLN A 394 -20.20 -7.91 -25.56
N LEU A 395 -20.14 -6.64 -25.96
CA LEU A 395 -19.39 -5.62 -25.24
C LEU A 395 -19.95 -5.38 -23.84
N GLY A 396 -21.28 -5.36 -23.70
CA GLY A 396 -21.95 -5.24 -22.40
C GLY A 396 -21.59 -6.38 -21.43
N LEU A 397 -21.43 -7.61 -21.95
CA LEU A 397 -20.97 -8.75 -21.14
C LEU A 397 -19.52 -8.56 -20.67
N VAL A 398 -18.63 -8.07 -21.53
CA VAL A 398 -17.25 -7.76 -21.14
C VAL A 398 -17.20 -6.70 -20.04
N ASP A 399 -17.97 -5.61 -20.20
CA ASP A 399 -18.05 -4.55 -19.20
C ASP A 399 -18.69 -5.06 -17.88
N ALA A 400 -19.68 -5.95 -17.95
CA ALA A 400 -20.27 -6.56 -16.76
C ALA A 400 -19.27 -7.46 -16.01
N ARG A 401 -18.46 -8.26 -16.73
CA ARG A 401 -17.39 -9.09 -16.13
C ARG A 401 -16.29 -8.25 -15.48
N ALA A 402 -15.88 -7.16 -16.13
CA ALA A 402 -14.90 -6.26 -15.54
C ALA A 402 -15.43 -5.62 -14.24
N ARG A 403 -16.68 -5.15 -14.24
CA ARG A 403 -17.34 -4.63 -13.03
C ARG A 403 -17.46 -5.68 -11.93
N LEU A 404 -17.70 -6.94 -12.27
CA LEU A 404 -17.74 -8.04 -11.29
C LEU A 404 -16.36 -8.25 -10.66
N LEU A 405 -15.30 -8.20 -11.45
CA LEU A 405 -13.93 -8.33 -10.93
C LEU A 405 -13.54 -7.15 -10.03
N ASP A 406 -13.92 -5.91 -10.40
CA ASP A 406 -13.73 -4.72 -9.58
C ASP A 406 -14.49 -4.83 -8.25
N ALA A 407 -15.77 -5.19 -8.31
CA ALA A 407 -16.61 -5.34 -7.11
C ALA A 407 -16.14 -6.50 -6.21
N ALA A 408 -15.63 -7.58 -6.79
CA ALA A 408 -15.02 -8.68 -6.05
C ALA A 408 -13.69 -8.23 -5.35
N ALA A 409 -12.89 -7.37 -6.01
CA ALA A 409 -11.72 -6.78 -5.39
C ALA A 409 -12.09 -5.86 -4.22
N ASP A 410 -13.17 -5.08 -4.36
CA ASP A 410 -13.69 -4.21 -3.31
C ASP A 410 -14.22 -5.02 -2.12
N LEU A 411 -14.94 -6.11 -2.39
CA LEU A 411 -15.41 -7.01 -1.35
C LEU A 411 -14.26 -7.71 -0.63
N ALA A 412 -13.27 -8.22 -1.38
CA ALA A 412 -12.07 -8.79 -0.80
C ALA A 412 -11.36 -7.78 0.13
N ARG A 413 -11.19 -6.53 -0.33
CA ARG A 413 -10.63 -5.43 0.46
C ARG A 413 -11.47 -5.12 1.71
N ALA A 414 -12.80 -5.08 1.58
CA ALA A 414 -13.71 -4.80 2.68
C ALA A 414 -13.68 -5.90 3.76
N VAL A 415 -13.49 -7.15 3.37
CA VAL A 415 -13.35 -8.29 4.30
C VAL A 415 -11.92 -8.41 4.87
N GLY A 416 -10.92 -7.79 4.23
CA GLY A 416 -9.51 -7.89 4.66
C GLY A 416 -8.73 -9.00 3.94
N LEU A 417 -9.17 -9.42 2.76
CA LEU A 417 -8.53 -10.45 1.93
C LEU A 417 -7.68 -9.82 0.83
N THR A 418 -6.57 -10.45 0.51
CA THR A 418 -5.60 -9.95 -0.46
C THR A 418 -5.89 -10.37 -1.90
N THR A 419 -6.79 -11.33 -2.10
CA THR A 419 -7.22 -11.81 -3.43
C THR A 419 -8.73 -11.98 -3.46
N PRO A 420 -9.38 -11.72 -4.62
CA PRO A 420 -10.83 -11.95 -4.78
C PRO A 420 -11.24 -13.42 -4.56
N ASP A 421 -10.36 -14.36 -4.90
CA ASP A 421 -10.61 -15.80 -4.79
C ASP A 421 -10.44 -16.32 -3.34
N ALA A 422 -9.70 -15.60 -2.47
CA ALA A 422 -9.52 -15.98 -1.08
C ALA A 422 -10.83 -15.91 -0.25
N ALA A 423 -11.84 -15.18 -0.74
CA ALA A 423 -13.15 -15.14 -0.10
C ALA A 423 -13.88 -16.50 -0.11
N VAL A 424 -13.47 -17.42 -1.00
CA VAL A 424 -14.09 -18.75 -1.17
C VAL A 424 -13.28 -19.87 -0.51
N SER A 425 -11.98 -19.67 -0.26
CA SER A 425 -11.08 -20.73 0.20
C SER A 425 -10.46 -20.59 1.61
N PRO A 426 -10.88 -19.73 2.54
CA PRO A 426 -10.19 -19.61 3.83
C PRO A 426 -10.47 -20.74 4.81
N LEU A 427 -11.32 -21.72 4.48
CA LEU A 427 -11.80 -22.74 5.42
C LEU A 427 -11.40 -24.19 5.06
N GLN A 428 -10.66 -24.41 3.98
CA GLN A 428 -10.26 -25.78 3.60
C GLN A 428 -8.90 -26.23 4.13
N ASP A 429 -8.08 -25.30 4.68
CA ASP A 429 -6.72 -25.59 5.16
C ASP A 429 -6.47 -25.19 6.63
N ARG A 430 -7.49 -25.25 7.50
CA ARG A 430 -7.29 -25.15 8.96
C ARG A 430 -7.88 -26.32 9.70
#